data_0c878ef99489ed564bdd57636a56a694
#
_entry.id   0c878ef99489ed564bdd57636a56a694
#
_cell.length_a   1.000
_cell.length_b   1.000
_cell.length_c   1.000
_cell.angle_alpha   90.00
_cell.angle_beta   90.00
_cell.angle_gamma   90.00
#
_symmetry.space_group_name_H-M   'P 1'
#
loop_
_entity.id
_entity.type
_entity.pdbx_description
1 polymer ?
#
loop_
_entity_poly.entity_id
_entity_poly.type
_entity_poly.pdbx_seq_one_letter_code
_entity_poly.pdbx_strand_id
1 'polypeptide(L)'
;MKFANQCVAGNTAPEQMLTNFEMQKEIVKTGNIKDVLQSKNHLLVQILKEPISTKGPRLTCEISLAGRFLVLVPFNDSVGVSKKIDSAEERKRLKVLVESLKPKNFGVIVRTVAAGKNASELHQDLLTLQNKWQEMMRNLKGAVPVTKVLSEMNKTTGILRDLLSPQFNKIVTNDVKLAKEVEDYITQIAPEKKDIVQRYTGTVPIFDNYGITKQI
;
A
#
# COMPACT_ATOMS: atom_id res chain seq x y z
N MET A 1 -7.88 -18.66 -2.32
CA MET A 1 -7.38 -18.29 -1.02
C MET A 1 -5.92 -18.71 -0.95
N LYS A 2 -5.02 -17.79 -1.34
CA LYS A 2 -3.56 -17.93 -1.14
C LYS A 2 -3.23 -17.25 0.19
N PHE A 3 -2.63 -17.69 1.10
CA PHE A 3 -2.76 -17.86 2.38
C PHE A 3 -1.88 -17.40 3.41
N ALA A 4 -2.30 -16.42 3.99
CA ALA A 4 -1.99 -16.02 5.36
C ALA A 4 -2.02 -17.22 6.36
N ASN A 5 -2.91 -18.18 6.18
CA ASN A 5 -3.00 -19.34 7.06
C ASN A 5 -1.73 -20.23 7.07
N GLN A 6 -0.95 -20.22 6.01
CA GLN A 6 0.26 -21.03 5.95
C GLN A 6 1.48 -20.35 6.57
N CYS A 7 1.48 -19.00 6.59
CA CYS A 7 2.51 -18.24 7.27
C CYS A 7 2.36 -18.24 8.79
N VAL A 8 1.15 -18.44 9.31
CA VAL A 8 0.87 -18.45 10.76
C VAL A 8 1.20 -19.80 11.40
N ALA A 9 1.18 -20.89 10.63
CA ALA A 9 1.40 -22.23 11.13
C ALA A 9 2.89 -22.58 11.37
N GLY A 10 3.84 -21.74 10.98
CA GLY A 10 5.27 -21.99 11.12
C GLY A 10 5.94 -21.11 12.18
N ASN A 11 6.82 -21.70 13.00
CA ASN A 11 7.73 -20.99 13.91
C ASN A 11 8.83 -20.19 13.19
N THR A 12 8.59 -19.76 11.97
CA THR A 12 9.57 -19.09 11.11
C THR A 12 9.71 -17.62 11.52
N ALA A 13 10.93 -17.15 11.71
CA ALA A 13 11.19 -15.75 12.00
C ALA A 13 10.72 -14.84 10.84
N PRO A 14 10.19 -13.64 11.11
CA PRO A 14 9.71 -12.73 10.07
C PRO A 14 10.71 -12.42 8.96
N GLU A 15 11.99 -12.40 9.29
CA GLU A 15 13.10 -12.18 8.33
C GLU A 15 13.26 -13.36 7.37
N GLN A 16 13.03 -14.59 7.84
CA GLN A 16 13.06 -15.79 7.01
C GLN A 16 11.85 -15.90 6.09
N MET A 17 10.75 -15.25 6.43
CA MET A 17 9.54 -15.22 5.59
C MET A 17 9.69 -14.43 4.29
N LEU A 18 10.70 -13.54 4.18
CA LEU A 18 11.03 -12.88 2.92
C LEU A 18 11.79 -13.78 1.94
N THR A 19 12.47 -14.80 2.46
CA THR A 19 13.42 -15.59 1.64
C THR A 19 13.06 -17.06 1.51
N ASN A 20 12.37 -17.65 2.51
CA ASN A 20 12.28 -19.09 2.66
C ASN A 20 10.87 -19.68 2.80
N PHE A 21 9.81 -18.96 2.42
CA PHE A 21 8.51 -19.62 2.41
C PHE A 21 8.25 -20.33 1.08
N GLU A 22 7.72 -21.55 1.14
CA GLU A 22 7.29 -22.28 -0.03
C GLU A 22 5.87 -21.86 -0.42
N MET A 23 5.70 -21.53 -1.72
CA MET A 23 4.38 -21.27 -2.27
C MET A 23 3.59 -22.58 -2.34
N GLN A 24 2.48 -22.64 -1.65
CA GLN A 24 1.59 -23.79 -1.79
C GLN A 24 0.74 -23.70 -3.05
N LYS A 25 0.23 -24.87 -3.50
CA LYS A 25 -0.63 -24.96 -4.68
C LYS A 25 -1.86 -24.05 -4.52
N GLU A 26 -2.27 -23.45 -5.62
CA GLU A 26 -3.52 -22.69 -5.64
C GLU A 26 -4.71 -23.59 -5.27
N ILE A 27 -5.58 -23.05 -4.43
CA ILE A 27 -6.83 -23.71 -4.11
C ILE A 27 -7.73 -23.71 -5.35
N VAL A 28 -8.27 -24.87 -5.68
CA VAL A 28 -9.27 -25.00 -6.73
C VAL A 28 -10.48 -24.15 -6.35
N LYS A 29 -10.82 -23.18 -7.21
CA LYS A 29 -11.91 -22.20 -6.95
C LYS A 29 -13.32 -22.72 -7.30
N THR A 30 -13.42 -23.99 -7.71
CA THR A 30 -14.69 -24.68 -7.98
C THR A 30 -15.06 -25.51 -6.77
N GLY A 31 -16.26 -25.35 -6.24
CA GLY A 31 -16.76 -26.06 -5.06
C GLY A 31 -17.37 -25.12 -4.02
N ASN A 32 -17.72 -25.66 -2.86
CA ASN A 32 -18.32 -24.90 -1.78
C ASN A 32 -17.22 -24.30 -0.87
N ILE A 33 -17.47 -23.10 -0.37
CA ILE A 33 -16.56 -22.44 0.58
C ILE A 33 -16.36 -23.27 1.86
N LYS A 34 -17.35 -24.06 2.25
CA LYS A 34 -17.29 -24.98 3.40
C LYS A 34 -16.24 -26.08 3.26
N ASP A 35 -15.87 -26.44 2.03
CA ASP A 35 -14.86 -27.48 1.75
C ASP A 35 -13.45 -26.94 2.03
N VAL A 36 -13.30 -25.62 2.04
CA VAL A 36 -12.00 -24.92 2.17
C VAL A 36 -11.88 -24.20 3.51
N LEU A 37 -12.99 -23.68 4.05
CA LEU A 37 -13.03 -22.92 5.29
C LEU A 37 -13.94 -23.57 6.31
N GLN A 38 -13.38 -23.80 7.49
CA GLN A 38 -14.11 -24.24 8.67
C GLN A 38 -14.33 -23.06 9.62
N SER A 39 -15.35 -23.13 10.48
CA SER A 39 -15.71 -22.06 11.43
C SER A 39 -14.59 -21.69 12.42
N LYS A 40 -13.62 -22.59 12.64
CA LYS A 40 -12.45 -22.36 13.51
C LYS A 40 -11.23 -21.76 12.79
N ASN A 41 -11.29 -21.56 11.47
CA ASN A 41 -10.17 -20.98 10.73
C ASN A 41 -10.09 -19.47 10.96
N HIS A 42 -8.90 -19.01 11.29
CA HIS A 42 -8.57 -17.59 11.34
C HIS A 42 -7.98 -17.18 9.99
N LEU A 43 -8.42 -16.03 9.48
CA LEU A 43 -7.98 -15.51 8.18
C LEU A 43 -7.38 -14.13 8.36
N LEU A 44 -6.27 -13.88 7.67
CA LEU A 44 -5.81 -12.53 7.42
C LEU A 44 -6.60 -11.94 6.25
N VAL A 45 -7.26 -10.81 6.50
CA VAL A 45 -8.04 -10.11 5.48
C VAL A 45 -7.61 -8.65 5.40
N GLN A 46 -7.63 -8.12 4.20
CA GLN A 46 -7.45 -6.69 3.94
C GLN A 46 -8.80 -6.05 3.65
N ILE A 47 -9.07 -4.90 4.27
CA ILE A 47 -10.24 -4.08 3.97
C ILE A 47 -9.94 -3.28 2.72
N LEU A 48 -10.63 -3.57 1.62
CA LEU A 48 -10.52 -2.83 0.36
C LEU A 48 -11.39 -1.58 0.34
N LYS A 49 -12.54 -1.65 1.01
CA LYS A 49 -13.47 -0.52 1.16
C LYS A 49 -14.09 -0.58 2.54
N GLU A 50 -14.17 0.57 3.17
CA GLU A 50 -14.92 0.76 4.40
C GLU A 50 -16.44 0.56 4.16
N PRO A 51 -17.21 0.24 5.22
CA PRO A 51 -18.66 0.15 5.10
C PRO A 51 -19.24 1.50 4.70
N ILE A 52 -20.24 1.48 3.81
CA ILE A 52 -20.95 2.68 3.33
C ILE A 52 -22.42 2.43 3.55
N SER A 53 -23.05 3.26 4.39
CA SER A 53 -24.47 3.14 4.76
C SER A 53 -24.81 1.71 5.23
N THR A 54 -25.75 1.02 4.59
CA THR A 54 -26.18 -0.35 4.93
C THR A 54 -25.26 -1.45 4.37
N LYS A 55 -24.28 -1.09 3.52
CA LYS A 55 -23.35 -2.07 2.93
C LYS A 55 -22.14 -2.27 3.83
N GLY A 56 -21.86 -3.52 4.19
CA GLY A 56 -20.67 -3.90 4.93
C GLY A 56 -19.35 -3.62 4.19
N PRO A 57 -18.21 -3.80 4.87
CA PRO A 57 -16.90 -3.59 4.27
C PRO A 57 -16.62 -4.61 3.16
N ARG A 58 -15.85 -4.21 2.15
CA ARG A 58 -15.33 -5.14 1.16
C ARG A 58 -13.97 -5.67 1.59
N LEU A 59 -13.88 -6.98 1.72
CA LEU A 59 -12.69 -7.68 2.18
C LEU A 59 -12.04 -8.49 1.05
N THR A 60 -10.74 -8.72 1.17
CA THR A 60 -9.99 -9.67 0.35
C THR A 60 -8.96 -10.41 1.21
N CYS A 61 -8.63 -11.64 0.80
CA CYS A 61 -7.48 -12.38 1.35
C CYS A 61 -6.21 -12.18 0.49
N GLU A 62 -6.30 -11.51 -0.65
CA GLU A 62 -5.15 -11.14 -1.46
C GLU A 62 -4.56 -9.86 -0.90
N ILE A 63 -3.55 -10.01 -0.04
CA ILE A 63 -2.89 -8.88 0.61
C ILE A 63 -2.04 -8.14 -0.42
N SER A 64 -2.12 -6.82 -0.40
CA SER A 64 -1.29 -5.94 -1.21
C SER A 64 -0.85 -4.73 -0.39
N LEU A 65 0.42 -4.40 -0.45
CA LEU A 65 0.99 -3.26 0.25
C LEU A 65 1.35 -2.17 -0.77
N ALA A 66 0.70 -1.02 -0.65
CA ALA A 66 0.90 0.07 -1.59
C ALA A 66 2.02 1.02 -1.14
N GLY A 67 3.04 1.16 -2.00
CA GLY A 67 4.10 2.17 -1.95
C GLY A 67 3.79 3.38 -2.83
N ARG A 68 4.78 4.23 -2.99
CA ARG A 68 4.69 5.40 -3.89
C ARG A 68 4.73 4.94 -5.35
N PHE A 69 5.70 4.14 -5.71
CA PHE A 69 5.98 3.70 -7.08
C PHE A 69 5.55 2.27 -7.34
N LEU A 70 5.52 1.43 -6.32
CA LEU A 70 5.31 0.00 -6.40
C LEU A 70 4.14 -0.44 -5.51
N VAL A 71 3.54 -1.57 -5.85
CA VAL A 71 2.64 -2.32 -4.96
C VAL A 71 3.24 -3.71 -4.79
N LEU A 72 3.52 -4.09 -3.54
CA LEU A 72 4.04 -5.42 -3.20
C LEU A 72 2.88 -6.38 -2.97
N VAL A 73 2.90 -7.52 -3.64
CA VAL A 73 1.86 -8.55 -3.56
C VAL A 73 2.49 -9.85 -3.08
N PRO A 74 2.38 -10.16 -1.78
CA PRO A 74 2.89 -11.42 -1.24
C PRO A 74 2.23 -12.63 -1.89
N PHE A 75 2.93 -13.77 -1.88
CA PHE A 75 2.45 -15.04 -2.45
C PHE A 75 2.16 -14.99 -3.96
N ASN A 76 2.86 -14.14 -4.65
CA ASN A 76 2.82 -14.01 -6.10
C ASN A 76 4.27 -13.94 -6.61
N ASP A 77 4.49 -14.16 -7.89
CA ASP A 77 5.84 -14.06 -8.47
C ASP A 77 5.87 -13.21 -9.75
N SER A 78 4.71 -12.68 -10.14
CA SER A 78 4.57 -11.88 -11.36
C SER A 78 4.95 -10.41 -11.16
N VAL A 79 5.51 -9.80 -12.21
CA VAL A 79 5.68 -8.35 -12.28
C VAL A 79 4.70 -7.78 -13.29
N GLY A 80 3.81 -6.92 -12.80
CA GLY A 80 2.88 -6.14 -13.60
C GLY A 80 3.35 -4.69 -13.75
N VAL A 81 3.09 -4.05 -14.89
CA VAL A 81 3.36 -2.62 -15.10
C VAL A 81 2.08 -1.93 -15.54
N SER A 82 1.81 -0.76 -14.97
CA SER A 82 0.63 0.04 -15.30
C SER A 82 0.52 0.29 -16.81
N LYS A 83 -0.62 -0.05 -17.37
CA LYS A 83 -0.93 0.21 -18.79
C LYS A 83 -1.08 1.70 -19.11
N LYS A 84 -1.20 2.55 -18.07
CA LYS A 84 -1.27 4.03 -18.21
C LYS A 84 0.11 4.68 -18.43
N ILE A 85 1.19 3.91 -18.45
CA ILE A 85 2.49 4.38 -18.92
C ILE A 85 2.49 4.22 -20.43
N ASP A 86 2.49 5.31 -21.18
CA ASP A 86 2.27 5.30 -22.62
C ASP A 86 3.42 4.60 -23.38
N SER A 87 4.69 4.88 -23.02
CA SER A 87 5.86 4.28 -23.68
C SER A 87 5.96 2.78 -23.40
N ALA A 88 5.94 1.98 -24.45
CA ALA A 88 6.18 0.53 -24.37
C ALA A 88 7.60 0.20 -23.92
N GLU A 89 8.58 1.01 -24.35
CA GLU A 89 9.99 0.88 -23.96
C GLU A 89 10.17 1.11 -22.48
N GLU A 90 9.54 2.15 -21.95
CA GLU A 90 9.59 2.47 -20.53
C GLU A 90 8.92 1.37 -19.70
N ARG A 91 7.78 0.83 -20.14
CA ARG A 91 7.16 -0.33 -19.47
C ARG A 91 8.09 -1.54 -19.45
N LYS A 92 8.80 -1.81 -20.56
CA LYS A 92 9.77 -2.92 -20.63
C LYS A 92 10.96 -2.67 -19.71
N ARG A 93 11.51 -1.45 -19.70
CA ARG A 93 12.62 -1.05 -18.81
C ARG A 93 12.25 -1.26 -17.35
N LEU A 94 11.11 -0.72 -16.93
CA LEU A 94 10.61 -0.82 -15.55
C LEU A 94 10.34 -2.28 -15.14
N LYS A 95 9.81 -3.09 -16.06
CA LYS A 95 9.55 -4.51 -15.82
C LYS A 95 10.85 -5.25 -15.53
N VAL A 96 11.85 -5.14 -16.41
CA VAL A 96 13.16 -5.80 -16.24
C VAL A 96 13.84 -5.34 -14.95
N LEU A 97 13.80 -4.03 -14.68
CA LEU A 97 14.41 -3.46 -13.48
C LEU A 97 13.76 -4.02 -12.20
N VAL A 98 12.43 -4.05 -12.13
CA VAL A 98 11.73 -4.54 -10.96
C VAL A 98 11.84 -6.06 -10.81
N GLU A 99 11.90 -6.81 -11.91
CA GLU A 99 12.20 -8.25 -11.88
C GLU A 99 13.55 -8.57 -11.24
N SER A 100 14.55 -7.70 -11.45
CA SER A 100 15.88 -7.87 -10.83
C SER A 100 15.93 -7.47 -9.34
N LEU A 101 14.99 -6.65 -8.87
CA LEU A 101 14.97 -6.12 -7.50
C LEU A 101 14.02 -6.88 -6.57
N LYS A 102 12.96 -7.48 -7.10
CA LYS A 102 11.91 -8.08 -6.28
C LYS A 102 12.40 -9.30 -5.51
N PRO A 103 11.94 -9.50 -4.28
CA PRO A 103 12.22 -10.74 -3.55
C PRO A 103 11.46 -11.92 -4.17
N LYS A 104 11.99 -13.12 -3.97
CA LYS A 104 11.33 -14.36 -4.38
C LYS A 104 9.99 -14.51 -3.68
N ASN A 105 8.99 -15.06 -4.37
CA ASN A 105 7.62 -15.28 -3.88
C ASN A 105 6.82 -14.00 -3.59
N PHE A 106 7.29 -12.85 -4.09
CA PHE A 106 6.55 -11.61 -4.09
C PHE A 106 6.32 -11.12 -5.52
N GLY A 107 5.08 -10.83 -5.85
CA GLY A 107 4.75 -10.08 -7.04
C GLY A 107 4.90 -8.58 -6.78
N VAL A 108 5.14 -7.84 -7.85
CA VAL A 108 5.22 -6.38 -7.81
C VAL A 108 4.40 -5.77 -8.93
N ILE A 109 3.59 -4.77 -8.62
CA ILE A 109 2.89 -3.96 -9.62
C ILE A 109 3.55 -2.58 -9.66
N VAL A 110 4.06 -2.21 -10.82
CA VAL A 110 4.65 -0.89 -11.07
C VAL A 110 3.54 0.10 -11.38
N ARG A 111 3.46 1.18 -10.60
CA ARG A 111 2.45 2.24 -10.73
C ARG A 111 2.85 3.24 -11.81
N THR A 112 1.88 4.02 -12.30
CA THR A 112 2.10 5.03 -13.35
C THR A 112 3.15 6.08 -12.95
N VAL A 113 3.17 6.48 -11.68
CA VAL A 113 4.11 7.47 -11.13
C VAL A 113 5.57 6.97 -11.07
N ALA A 114 5.81 5.72 -11.35
CA ALA A 114 7.16 5.14 -11.47
C ALA A 114 7.83 5.45 -12.82
N ALA A 115 7.10 5.99 -13.80
CA ALA A 115 7.68 6.38 -15.08
C ALA A 115 8.83 7.38 -14.89
N GLY A 116 9.95 7.15 -15.55
CA GLY A 116 11.17 7.95 -15.47
C GLY A 116 11.99 7.76 -14.18
N LYS A 117 11.55 6.92 -13.24
CA LYS A 117 12.26 6.68 -11.99
C LYS A 117 13.47 5.77 -12.19
N ASN A 118 14.51 6.02 -11.40
CA ASN A 118 15.75 5.24 -11.43
C ASN A 118 15.67 4.01 -10.49
N ALA A 119 16.67 3.15 -10.56
CA ALA A 119 16.74 1.92 -9.77
C ALA A 119 16.78 2.18 -8.26
N SER A 120 17.47 3.24 -7.82
CA SER A 120 17.60 3.57 -6.40
C SER A 120 16.25 3.98 -5.79
N GLU A 121 15.47 4.79 -6.52
CA GLU A 121 14.14 5.23 -6.06
C GLU A 121 13.16 4.04 -5.93
N LEU A 122 13.17 3.13 -6.91
CA LEU A 122 12.31 1.94 -6.89
C LEU A 122 12.76 0.93 -5.81
N HIS A 123 14.07 0.76 -5.63
CA HIS A 123 14.62 -0.10 -4.59
C HIS A 123 14.27 0.42 -3.19
N GLN A 124 14.37 1.74 -2.96
CA GLN A 124 14.00 2.34 -1.67
C GLN A 124 12.50 2.16 -1.36
N ASP A 125 11.64 2.33 -2.33
CA ASP A 125 10.19 2.09 -2.17
C ASP A 125 9.92 0.61 -1.85
N LEU A 126 10.63 -0.30 -2.54
CA LEU A 126 10.53 -1.74 -2.30
C LEU A 126 10.99 -2.14 -0.89
N LEU A 127 12.10 -1.60 -0.41
CA LEU A 127 12.59 -1.81 0.96
C LEU A 127 11.56 -1.34 2.00
N THR A 128 10.94 -0.18 1.77
CA THR A 128 9.89 0.32 2.65
C THR A 128 8.70 -0.64 2.70
N LEU A 129 8.30 -1.22 1.58
CA LEU A 129 7.22 -2.20 1.50
C LEU A 129 7.58 -3.52 2.18
N GLN A 130 8.81 -3.98 2.04
CA GLN A 130 9.33 -5.17 2.73
C GLN A 130 9.32 -4.98 4.25
N ASN A 131 9.73 -3.82 4.73
CA ASN A 131 9.70 -3.50 6.16
C ASN A 131 8.25 -3.48 6.71
N LYS A 132 7.29 -2.92 5.97
CA LYS A 132 5.86 -2.98 6.31
C LYS A 132 5.35 -4.43 6.36
N TRP A 133 5.75 -5.25 5.42
CA TRP A 133 5.41 -6.67 5.42
C TRP A 133 5.95 -7.37 6.67
N GLN A 134 7.22 -7.17 7.02
CA GLN A 134 7.83 -7.74 8.21
C GLN A 134 7.14 -7.28 9.50
N GLU A 135 6.80 -5.99 9.59
CA GLU A 135 6.04 -5.43 10.70
C GLU A 135 4.68 -6.11 10.83
N MET A 136 3.93 -6.23 9.73
CA MET A 136 2.64 -6.91 9.71
C MET A 136 2.77 -8.36 10.18
N MET A 137 3.79 -9.08 9.73
CA MET A 137 4.02 -10.47 10.12
C MET A 137 4.42 -10.61 11.60
N ARG A 138 5.20 -9.66 12.14
CA ARG A 138 5.48 -9.61 13.59
C ARG A 138 4.22 -9.40 14.40
N ASN A 139 3.37 -8.47 13.99
CA ASN A 139 2.11 -8.16 14.67
C ASN A 139 1.08 -9.30 14.55
N LEU A 140 1.15 -10.08 13.47
CA LEU A 140 0.29 -11.24 13.26
C LEU A 140 0.65 -12.40 14.18
N LYS A 141 1.93 -12.54 14.54
CA LYS A 141 2.40 -13.60 15.44
C LYS A 141 1.78 -13.40 16.83
N GLY A 142 0.92 -14.32 17.24
CA GLY A 142 0.21 -14.24 18.52
C GLY A 142 -1.03 -13.33 18.53
N ALA A 143 -1.41 -12.76 17.39
CA ALA A 143 -2.63 -11.97 17.30
C ALA A 143 -3.89 -12.84 17.55
N VAL A 144 -4.78 -12.32 18.39
CA VAL A 144 -6.09 -12.94 18.62
C VAL A 144 -7.10 -12.29 17.65
N PRO A 145 -7.98 -13.05 17.00
CA PRO A 145 -9.08 -12.44 16.23
C PRO A 145 -10.00 -11.62 17.17
N VAL A 146 -10.40 -10.48 16.81
CA VAL A 146 -10.31 -9.60 15.68
C VAL A 146 -9.26 -8.50 15.93
N THR A 147 -8.02 -8.68 15.48
CA THR A 147 -6.93 -7.72 15.72
C THR A 147 -6.52 -7.05 14.42
N LYS A 148 -6.35 -5.74 14.46
CA LYS A 148 -5.76 -4.97 13.37
C LYS A 148 -4.23 -5.13 13.42
N VAL A 149 -3.66 -5.86 12.47
CA VAL A 149 -2.22 -6.18 12.43
C VAL A 149 -1.38 -5.13 11.71
N LEU A 150 -1.97 -4.43 10.74
CA LEU A 150 -1.36 -3.31 10.04
C LEU A 150 -2.43 -2.27 9.70
N SER A 151 -2.09 -1.01 9.77
CA SER A 151 -2.91 0.09 9.26
C SER A 151 -2.19 0.73 8.09
N GLU A 152 -2.89 0.94 6.99
CA GLU A 152 -2.38 1.84 5.96
C GLU A 152 -2.38 3.29 6.47
N MET A 153 -1.68 4.14 5.73
CA MET A 153 -1.69 5.58 5.97
C MET A 153 -3.13 6.10 6.01
N ASN A 154 -3.36 7.18 6.74
CA ASN A 154 -4.65 7.86 6.70
C ASN A 154 -5.00 8.34 5.27
N LYS A 155 -6.26 8.69 5.05
CA LYS A 155 -6.75 9.09 3.72
C LYS A 155 -5.94 10.22 3.10
N THR A 156 -5.54 11.19 3.91
CA THR A 156 -4.81 12.38 3.45
C THR A 156 -3.40 12.03 2.98
N THR A 157 -2.63 11.30 3.78
CA THR A 157 -1.28 10.88 3.38
C THR A 157 -1.32 9.87 2.22
N GLY A 158 -2.38 9.04 2.13
CA GLY A 158 -2.62 8.17 0.98
C GLY A 158 -2.86 8.97 -0.31
N ILE A 159 -3.68 10.03 -0.25
CA ILE A 159 -3.93 10.93 -1.38
C ILE A 159 -2.63 11.66 -1.79
N LEU A 160 -1.88 12.16 -0.82
CA LEU A 160 -0.60 12.84 -1.09
C LEU A 160 0.41 11.89 -1.73
N ARG A 161 0.53 10.67 -1.23
CA ARG A 161 1.36 9.63 -1.86
C ARG A 161 1.05 9.46 -3.35
N ASP A 162 -0.24 9.49 -3.68
CA ASP A 162 -0.71 9.20 -5.04
C ASP A 162 -0.67 10.42 -5.97
N LEU A 163 -0.88 11.62 -5.44
CA LEU A 163 -1.02 12.83 -6.23
C LEU A 163 0.21 13.75 -6.17
N LEU A 164 1.07 13.67 -5.15
CA LEU A 164 2.20 14.58 -5.00
C LEU A 164 3.12 14.52 -6.23
N SER A 165 3.16 15.62 -6.97
CA SER A 165 3.98 15.80 -8.16
C SER A 165 4.90 17.01 -8.01
N PRO A 166 5.89 17.21 -8.91
CA PRO A 166 6.72 18.42 -8.92
C PRO A 166 5.92 19.73 -9.00
N GLN A 167 4.72 19.68 -9.60
CA GLN A 167 3.85 20.84 -9.80
C GLN A 167 3.11 21.29 -8.52
N PHE A 168 3.08 20.45 -7.47
CA PHE A 168 2.50 20.86 -6.19
C PHE A 168 3.34 21.93 -5.54
N ASN A 169 2.73 23.09 -5.32
CA ASN A 169 3.35 24.27 -4.72
C ASN A 169 2.75 24.64 -3.36
N LYS A 170 1.59 24.09 -2.99
CA LYS A 170 0.92 24.42 -1.74
C LYS A 170 -0.03 23.30 -1.29
N ILE A 171 0.01 23.00 0.00
CA ILE A 171 -0.95 22.12 0.69
C ILE A 171 -1.47 22.91 1.89
N VAL A 172 -2.77 23.11 1.96
CA VAL A 172 -3.38 23.94 3.01
C VAL A 172 -4.39 23.14 3.81
N THR A 173 -4.29 23.22 5.13
CA THR A 173 -5.25 22.62 6.04
C THR A 173 -5.54 23.53 7.22
N ASN A 174 -6.75 23.50 7.75
CA ASN A 174 -7.16 24.22 8.96
C ASN A 174 -7.04 23.35 10.24
N ASP A 175 -6.75 22.07 10.10
CA ASP A 175 -6.54 21.17 11.24
C ASP A 175 -5.06 21.12 11.64
N VAL A 176 -4.76 21.34 12.92
CA VAL A 176 -3.41 21.39 13.46
C VAL A 176 -2.71 20.04 13.42
N LYS A 177 -3.45 18.98 13.78
CA LYS A 177 -2.89 17.62 13.80
C LYS A 177 -2.60 17.14 12.40
N LEU A 178 -3.54 17.38 11.49
CA LEU A 178 -3.39 17.03 10.09
C LEU A 178 -2.24 17.80 9.43
N ALA A 179 -2.06 19.10 9.76
CA ALA A 179 -0.91 19.88 9.27
C ALA A 179 0.41 19.20 9.61
N LYS A 180 0.57 18.82 10.88
CA LYS A 180 1.78 18.13 11.36
C LYS A 180 1.98 16.78 10.70
N GLU A 181 0.94 15.95 10.62
CA GLU A 181 1.01 14.65 9.94
C GLU A 181 1.42 14.76 8.47
N VAL A 182 0.88 15.76 7.77
CA VAL A 182 1.22 16.05 6.37
C VAL A 182 2.66 16.54 6.25
N GLU A 183 3.11 17.44 7.14
CA GLU A 183 4.47 17.94 7.16
C GLU A 183 5.48 16.81 7.42
N ASP A 184 5.24 15.98 8.42
CA ASP A 184 6.08 14.82 8.75
C ASP A 184 6.16 13.86 7.55
N TYR A 185 5.02 13.60 6.90
CA TYR A 185 4.96 12.73 5.73
C TYR A 185 5.71 13.33 4.52
N ILE A 186 5.50 14.61 4.20
CA ILE A 186 6.21 15.30 3.11
C ILE A 186 7.71 15.32 3.38
N THR A 187 8.12 15.58 4.62
CA THR A 187 9.54 15.57 5.01
C THR A 187 10.18 14.18 4.75
N GLN A 188 9.43 13.12 4.94
CA GLN A 188 9.91 11.76 4.70
C GLN A 188 10.05 11.42 3.21
N ILE A 189 9.09 11.85 2.36
CA ILE A 189 9.03 11.41 0.95
C ILE A 189 9.58 12.43 -0.07
N ALA A 190 9.62 13.71 0.30
CA ALA A 190 10.06 14.84 -0.52
C ALA A 190 10.55 15.99 0.37
N PRO A 191 11.69 15.83 1.08
CA PRO A 191 12.16 16.81 2.08
C PRO A 191 12.36 18.21 1.49
N GLU A 192 12.66 18.31 0.20
CA GLU A 192 12.76 19.57 -0.54
C GLU A 192 11.43 20.34 -0.65
N LYS A 193 10.33 19.68 -0.37
CA LYS A 193 8.96 20.25 -0.44
C LYS A 193 8.30 20.48 0.91
N LYS A 194 9.00 20.35 2.01
CA LYS A 194 8.42 20.53 3.36
C LYS A 194 7.70 21.87 3.55
N ASP A 195 8.22 22.94 2.95
CA ASP A 195 7.71 24.29 3.12
C ASP A 195 6.40 24.58 2.37
N ILE A 196 5.93 23.65 1.53
CA ILE A 196 4.63 23.82 0.84
C ILE A 196 3.42 23.58 1.75
N VAL A 197 3.62 22.98 2.95
CA VAL A 197 2.55 22.72 3.90
C VAL A 197 2.25 23.98 4.71
N GLN A 198 1.01 24.43 4.68
CA GLN A 198 0.59 25.65 5.34
C GLN A 198 -0.66 25.43 6.18
N ARG A 199 -0.61 25.95 7.40
CA ARG A 199 -1.80 25.96 8.26
C ARG A 199 -2.66 27.20 7.93
N TYR A 200 -3.94 26.95 7.68
CA TYR A 200 -4.92 28.01 7.50
C TYR A 200 -5.49 28.44 8.87
N THR A 201 -5.43 29.74 9.16
CA THR A 201 -5.92 30.34 10.41
C THR A 201 -6.95 31.45 10.18
N GLY A 202 -7.42 31.61 8.94
CA GLY A 202 -8.43 32.62 8.60
C GLY A 202 -9.80 32.31 9.20
N THR A 203 -10.64 33.34 9.31
CA THR A 203 -12.01 33.26 9.83
C THR A 203 -13.02 32.81 8.77
N VAL A 204 -12.72 33.02 7.49
CA VAL A 204 -13.55 32.56 6.36
C VAL A 204 -13.33 31.06 6.18
N PRO A 205 -14.36 30.25 5.88
CA PRO A 205 -14.16 28.84 5.56
C PRO A 205 -13.10 28.64 4.46
N ILE A 206 -12.21 27.64 4.65
CA ILE A 206 -11.05 27.45 3.77
C ILE A 206 -11.42 27.31 2.29
N PHE A 207 -12.51 26.60 1.98
CA PHE A 207 -12.95 26.42 0.60
C PHE A 207 -13.50 27.71 -0.02
N ASP A 208 -14.16 28.56 0.78
CA ASP A 208 -14.62 29.86 0.32
C ASP A 208 -13.45 30.80 0.06
N ASN A 209 -12.45 30.79 0.97
CA ASN A 209 -11.25 31.60 0.83
C ASN A 209 -10.47 31.29 -0.45
N TYR A 210 -10.47 30.04 -0.87
CA TYR A 210 -9.81 29.59 -2.12
C TYR A 210 -10.76 29.49 -3.32
N GLY A 211 -12.02 29.93 -3.17
CA GLY A 211 -13.01 29.92 -4.25
C GLY A 211 -13.47 28.53 -4.71
N ILE A 212 -13.19 27.50 -3.92
CA ILE A 212 -13.50 26.10 -4.26
C ILE A 212 -15.01 25.83 -4.20
N THR A 213 -15.70 26.39 -3.19
CA THR A 213 -17.16 26.24 -3.03
C THR A 213 -17.95 26.67 -4.27
N LYS A 214 -17.43 27.64 -5.04
CA LYS A 214 -18.06 28.10 -6.30
C LYS A 214 -17.77 27.18 -7.49
N GLN A 215 -16.85 26.24 -7.38
CA GLN A 215 -16.44 25.33 -8.45
C GLN A 215 -17.06 23.93 -8.30
N ILE A 216 -17.63 23.64 -7.13
CA ILE A 216 -18.37 22.41 -6.82
C ILE A 216 -19.86 22.63 -7.06
#